data_85b273b48e50c21c44a7ba5161364ca1
#
_entry.id   85b273b48e50c21c44a7ba5161364ca1
#
_cell.length_a   1.000
_cell.length_b   1.000
_cell.length_c   1.000
_cell.angle_alpha   90.00
_cell.angle_beta   90.00
_cell.angle_gamma   90.00
#
_symmetry.space_group_name_H-M   'P 1'
#
loop_
_entity.id
_entity.type
_entity.pdbx_description
1 polymer ?
#
loop_
_entity_poly.entity_id
_entity_poly.type
_entity_poly.pdbx_seq_one_letter_code
_entity_poly.pdbx_strand_id
1 'polypeptide(L)'
;MHSKLSTKTILKKWKGWVFIAFLAIPLLNCAAVNEATTYTATLVSGGTHIVGKSTFDIKIIDDTTGRGAENLDVAITPTMTMDSGMVHTTPVYSVSESGNGIYQVVAYYLMPSMGGTWQIHVDVDGSNIAKLDTTVSGMMSDKITLRGVTDKFLQMSMTTNRFYFIFKNNVDVGANSVILFVAARNSLTEHPSIYYGQTLTDENGATWSVNSAGNATTVSVNTLSDGTGTWQILTHLGGGYYSGTGLTLPPTPLAVKLQVNLEVKTLDGTAGGQVYGTLAY
;
A
#
# COMPACT_ATOMS: atom_id res chain seq x y z
N MET A 1 20.71 -6.17 69.90
CA MET A 1 19.77 -5.57 70.85
C MET A 1 18.37 -5.86 70.30
N HIS A 2 17.78 -6.86 70.83
CA HIS A 2 16.57 -7.00 71.68
C HIS A 2 15.37 -6.20 71.11
N SER A 3 14.16 -6.70 70.98
CA SER A 3 13.49 -7.75 71.78
C SER A 3 12.27 -8.32 71.05
N LYS A 4 12.03 -9.58 71.28
CA LYS A 4 10.76 -10.29 71.06
C LYS A 4 9.65 -9.70 71.93
N LEU A 5 8.43 -9.71 71.42
CA LEU A 5 7.25 -9.84 72.26
C LEU A 5 6.22 -10.77 71.61
N SER A 6 6.05 -11.85 72.29
CA SER A 6 5.00 -12.88 72.12
C SER A 6 3.76 -12.45 72.86
N THR A 7 2.60 -12.62 72.27
CA THR A 7 1.36 -12.70 73.09
C THR A 7 0.48 -13.84 72.58
N LYS A 8 0.29 -14.76 73.47
CA LYS A 8 -0.57 -15.94 73.39
C LYS A 8 -2.04 -15.55 73.60
N THR A 9 -2.88 -16.32 72.92
CA THR A 9 -4.09 -17.05 73.46
C THR A 9 -5.37 -16.27 73.62
N ILE A 10 -6.44 -16.75 73.09
CA ILE A 10 -7.46 -17.59 73.76
C ILE A 10 -8.50 -18.09 72.78
N LEU A 11 -8.62 -19.44 72.74
CA LEU A 11 -9.73 -20.13 72.11
C LEU A 11 -11.03 -19.89 72.91
N LYS A 12 -12.09 -19.53 72.21
CA LYS A 12 -13.47 -19.75 72.70
C LYS A 12 -14.25 -20.54 71.66
N LYS A 13 -14.52 -21.82 72.01
CA LYS A 13 -15.44 -22.70 71.28
C LYS A 13 -16.83 -22.12 71.34
N TRP A 14 -17.41 -21.88 70.15
CA TRP A 14 -18.87 -21.79 70.02
C TRP A 14 -19.31 -22.85 69.03
N LYS A 15 -20.06 -23.83 69.57
CA LYS A 15 -20.83 -24.79 68.80
C LYS A 15 -22.16 -24.09 68.39
N GLY A 16 -22.29 -23.75 67.14
CA GLY A 16 -23.56 -23.34 66.57
C GLY A 16 -23.69 -24.02 65.22
N TRP A 17 -24.63 -24.98 65.17
CA TRP A 17 -25.00 -25.63 63.93
C TRP A 17 -25.84 -24.63 63.11
N VAL A 18 -25.30 -24.06 62.09
CA VAL A 18 -26.08 -23.34 61.08
C VAL A 18 -26.17 -24.24 59.83
N PHE A 19 -27.37 -24.78 59.63
CA PHE A 19 -27.71 -25.43 58.37
C PHE A 19 -27.77 -24.34 57.29
N ILE A 20 -26.76 -24.21 56.47
CA ILE A 20 -26.80 -23.41 55.26
C ILE A 20 -27.33 -24.33 54.17
N ALA A 21 -28.61 -24.17 53.81
CA ALA A 21 -29.18 -24.75 52.60
C ALA A 21 -28.51 -24.06 51.41
N PHE A 22 -27.59 -24.76 50.75
CA PHE A 22 -27.05 -24.36 49.46
C PHE A 22 -28.16 -24.50 48.42
N LEU A 23 -28.79 -23.39 48.09
CA LEU A 23 -29.62 -23.27 46.90
C LEU A 23 -28.65 -23.28 45.70
N ALA A 24 -28.50 -24.45 45.09
CA ALA A 24 -27.77 -24.55 43.82
C ALA A 24 -28.59 -23.83 42.73
N ILE A 25 -28.26 -22.55 42.49
CA ILE A 25 -28.71 -21.85 41.30
C ILE A 25 -27.89 -22.43 40.14
N PRO A 26 -28.52 -23.08 39.16
CA PRO A 26 -27.80 -23.44 37.95
C PRO A 26 -27.41 -22.14 37.25
N LEU A 27 -26.12 -21.79 37.31
CA LEU A 27 -25.56 -20.83 36.40
C LEU A 27 -25.70 -21.41 34.99
N LEU A 28 -26.78 -21.04 34.30
CA LEU A 28 -26.82 -21.16 32.86
C LEU A 28 -25.64 -20.30 32.34
N ASN A 29 -24.50 -20.94 32.15
CA ASN A 29 -23.47 -20.41 31.29
C ASN A 29 -24.08 -20.35 29.88
N CYS A 30 -24.72 -19.23 29.57
CA CYS A 30 -24.93 -18.81 28.20
C CYS A 30 -23.56 -18.49 27.68
N ALA A 31 -22.82 -19.50 27.20
CA ALA A 31 -21.70 -19.27 26.33
C ALA A 31 -22.32 -18.58 25.12
N ALA A 32 -22.14 -17.25 25.02
CA ALA A 32 -22.41 -16.55 23.80
C ALA A 32 -21.51 -17.23 22.75
N VAL A 33 -22.12 -18.01 21.88
CA VAL A 33 -21.48 -18.49 20.67
C VAL A 33 -21.19 -17.20 19.92
N ASN A 34 -19.95 -16.77 19.94
CA ASN A 34 -19.49 -15.65 19.12
C ASN A 34 -19.49 -16.19 17.70
N GLU A 35 -20.63 -16.08 17.01
CA GLU A 35 -20.68 -16.39 15.59
C GLU A 35 -19.68 -15.46 14.92
N ALA A 36 -18.72 -16.06 14.21
CA ALA A 36 -17.76 -15.28 13.46
C ALA A 36 -18.53 -14.40 12.48
N THR A 37 -18.37 -13.09 12.59
CA THR A 37 -18.99 -12.13 11.68
C THR A 37 -18.49 -12.42 10.27
N THR A 38 -19.42 -12.67 9.36
CA THR A 38 -19.12 -12.86 7.94
C THR A 38 -19.41 -11.57 7.18
N TYR A 39 -18.62 -11.32 6.14
CA TYR A 39 -18.73 -10.11 5.34
C TYR A 39 -18.85 -10.45 3.86
N THR A 40 -19.69 -9.68 3.16
CA THR A 40 -19.77 -9.71 1.70
C THR A 40 -19.22 -8.40 1.14
N ALA A 41 -18.26 -8.48 0.19
CA ALA A 41 -17.72 -7.33 -0.48
C ALA A 41 -18.14 -7.27 -1.94
N THR A 42 -18.43 -6.05 -2.44
CA THR A 42 -18.79 -5.78 -3.83
C THR A 42 -18.12 -4.53 -4.36
N LEU A 43 -17.82 -4.49 -5.64
CA LEU A 43 -17.33 -3.29 -6.33
C LEU A 43 -18.52 -2.39 -6.67
N VAL A 44 -18.57 -1.18 -6.10
CA VAL A 44 -19.73 -0.27 -6.22
C VAL A 44 -19.59 0.66 -7.42
N SER A 45 -18.39 1.19 -7.64
CA SER A 45 -18.11 2.12 -8.72
C SER A 45 -16.91 1.64 -9.54
N GLY A 46 -17.01 1.80 -10.86
CA GLY A 46 -15.88 1.63 -11.75
C GLY A 46 -15.45 0.19 -11.99
N GLY A 47 -16.25 -0.59 -12.71
CA GLY A 47 -15.81 -1.90 -13.23
C GLY A 47 -14.66 -1.81 -14.25
N THR A 48 -14.28 -0.59 -14.69
CA THR A 48 -13.19 -0.35 -15.61
C THR A 48 -12.13 0.49 -14.95
N HIS A 49 -10.93 -0.08 -14.79
CA HIS A 49 -9.77 0.59 -14.24
C HIS A 49 -8.80 0.92 -15.39
N ILE A 50 -7.89 1.85 -15.17
CA ILE A 50 -6.90 2.22 -16.19
C ILE A 50 -5.48 1.97 -15.69
N VAL A 51 -4.55 1.74 -16.61
CA VAL A 51 -3.11 1.78 -16.29
C VAL A 51 -2.78 3.16 -15.72
N GLY A 52 -2.06 3.19 -14.59
CA GLY A 52 -1.89 4.41 -13.81
C GLY A 52 -2.93 4.50 -12.69
N LYS A 53 -3.31 5.72 -12.31
CA LYS A 53 -4.21 5.99 -11.19
C LYS A 53 -5.63 5.54 -11.47
N SER A 54 -6.18 4.74 -10.57
CA SER A 54 -7.59 4.39 -10.51
C SER A 54 -8.12 4.62 -9.10
N THR A 55 -9.32 5.21 -9.03
CA THR A 55 -10.05 5.38 -7.77
C THR A 55 -11.36 4.64 -7.90
N PHE A 56 -11.67 3.79 -6.93
CA PHE A 56 -12.89 2.97 -6.94
C PHE A 56 -13.36 2.71 -5.52
N ASP A 57 -14.64 2.34 -5.39
CA ASP A 57 -15.27 2.08 -4.11
C ASP A 57 -15.63 0.61 -3.96
N ILE A 58 -15.34 0.06 -2.79
CA ILE A 58 -15.76 -1.28 -2.37
C ILE A 58 -16.80 -1.12 -1.27
N LYS A 59 -17.93 -1.79 -1.42
CA LYS A 59 -18.96 -1.91 -0.40
C LYS A 59 -18.74 -3.20 0.37
N ILE A 60 -18.64 -3.10 1.69
CA ILE A 60 -18.58 -4.25 2.61
C ILE A 60 -19.86 -4.26 3.46
N ILE A 61 -20.53 -5.38 3.48
CA ILE A 61 -21.76 -5.62 4.24
C ILE A 61 -21.48 -6.67 5.30
N ASP A 62 -21.93 -6.41 6.51
CA ASP A 62 -22.04 -7.40 7.58
C ASP A 62 -23.25 -8.30 7.27
N ASP A 63 -23.02 -9.57 6.98
CA ASP A 63 -24.06 -10.53 6.57
C ASP A 63 -25.03 -10.83 7.68
N THR A 64 -24.65 -10.64 8.94
CA THR A 64 -25.53 -10.87 10.11
C THR A 64 -26.56 -9.76 10.23
N THR A 65 -26.15 -8.52 10.01
CA THR A 65 -27.02 -7.34 10.17
C THR A 65 -27.63 -6.84 8.85
N GLY A 66 -27.05 -7.22 7.72
CA GLY A 66 -27.39 -6.70 6.39
C GLY A 66 -27.02 -5.23 6.17
N ARG A 67 -26.21 -4.65 7.06
CA ARG A 67 -25.80 -3.25 7.02
C ARG A 67 -24.38 -3.09 6.50
N GLY A 68 -24.04 -1.87 6.07
CA GLY A 68 -22.67 -1.53 5.77
C GLY A 68 -21.78 -1.73 7.01
N ALA A 69 -20.68 -2.44 6.83
CA ALA A 69 -19.72 -2.72 7.89
C ALA A 69 -18.69 -1.59 7.96
N GLU A 70 -18.59 -0.96 9.11
CA GLU A 70 -17.76 0.21 9.36
C GLU A 70 -16.65 -0.09 10.37
N ASN A 71 -15.60 0.74 10.39
CA ASN A 71 -14.46 0.64 11.31
C ASN A 71 -13.72 -0.70 11.25
N LEU A 72 -13.62 -1.28 10.04
CA LEU A 72 -12.88 -2.50 9.79
C LEU A 72 -11.43 -2.20 9.39
N ASP A 73 -10.52 -3.11 9.74
CA ASP A 73 -9.17 -3.14 9.15
C ASP A 73 -9.25 -3.79 7.77
N VAL A 74 -9.32 -2.95 6.74
CA VAL A 74 -9.50 -3.38 5.34
C VAL A 74 -8.21 -3.25 4.58
N ALA A 75 -7.71 -4.38 4.06
CA ALA A 75 -6.61 -4.43 3.12
C ALA A 75 -7.09 -4.81 1.72
N ILE A 76 -6.60 -4.09 0.72
CA ILE A 76 -6.95 -4.29 -0.69
C ILE A 76 -5.69 -4.62 -1.47
N THR A 77 -5.71 -5.73 -2.20
CA THR A 77 -4.59 -6.17 -3.01
C THR A 77 -5.06 -6.53 -4.42
N PRO A 78 -4.98 -5.60 -5.38
CA PRO A 78 -5.22 -5.93 -6.78
C PRO A 78 -4.11 -6.85 -7.30
N THR A 79 -4.49 -7.99 -7.83
CA THR A 79 -3.59 -9.04 -8.29
C THR A 79 -3.93 -9.43 -9.72
N MET A 80 -2.93 -9.49 -10.57
CA MET A 80 -3.06 -9.99 -11.94
C MET A 80 -2.45 -11.38 -12.05
N THR A 81 -3.23 -12.32 -12.52
CA THR A 81 -2.73 -13.63 -12.93
C THR A 81 -2.58 -13.63 -14.44
N MET A 82 -1.35 -13.78 -14.91
CA MET A 82 -1.04 -13.86 -16.34
C MET A 82 -1.35 -15.24 -16.89
N ASP A 83 -1.56 -15.36 -18.20
CA ASP A 83 -1.77 -16.64 -18.91
C ASP A 83 -0.58 -17.61 -18.72
N SER A 84 0.62 -17.07 -18.46
CA SER A 84 1.82 -17.84 -18.09
C SER A 84 1.82 -18.39 -16.66
N GLY A 85 0.80 -18.07 -15.86
CA GLY A 85 0.72 -18.38 -14.43
C GLY A 85 1.51 -17.40 -13.52
N MET A 86 2.19 -16.41 -14.09
CA MET A 86 2.89 -15.40 -13.29
C MET A 86 1.89 -14.46 -12.62
N VAL A 87 2.15 -14.13 -11.36
CA VAL A 87 1.29 -13.25 -10.56
C VAL A 87 1.98 -11.91 -10.35
N HIS A 88 1.24 -10.83 -10.57
CA HIS A 88 1.68 -9.46 -10.31
C HIS A 88 0.67 -8.77 -9.40
N THR A 89 1.15 -7.87 -8.56
CA THR A 89 0.31 -6.92 -7.83
C THR A 89 0.59 -5.50 -8.31
N THR A 90 -0.09 -4.54 -7.71
CA THR A 90 0.06 -3.12 -8.05
C THR A 90 0.08 -2.27 -6.77
N PRO A 91 0.73 -1.09 -6.78
CA PRO A 91 0.69 -0.20 -5.64
C PRO A 91 -0.74 0.19 -5.27
N VAL A 92 -1.09 0.01 -4.00
CA VAL A 92 -2.27 0.62 -3.39
C VAL A 92 -1.80 1.76 -2.50
N TYR A 93 -2.25 2.97 -2.78
CA TYR A 93 -1.85 4.15 -2.04
C TYR A 93 -2.66 4.33 -0.77
N SER A 94 -3.97 4.18 -0.88
CA SER A 94 -4.86 4.34 0.27
C SER A 94 -6.11 3.48 0.14
N VAL A 95 -6.58 3.05 1.30
CA VAL A 95 -7.93 2.55 1.55
C VAL A 95 -8.50 3.44 2.64
N SER A 96 -9.63 4.08 2.39
CA SER A 96 -10.25 5.00 3.34
C SER A 96 -11.76 4.80 3.40
N GLU A 97 -12.27 4.70 4.62
CA GLU A 97 -13.70 4.57 4.83
C GLU A 97 -14.42 5.88 4.54
N SER A 98 -15.55 5.79 3.81
CA SER A 98 -16.43 6.91 3.47
C SER A 98 -17.80 6.81 4.15
N GLY A 99 -17.98 5.85 5.07
CA GLY A 99 -19.22 5.58 5.79
C GLY A 99 -20.14 4.57 5.07
N ASN A 100 -21.10 4.04 5.82
CA ASN A 100 -22.04 3.03 5.35
C ASN A 100 -21.35 1.76 4.76
N GLY A 101 -20.17 1.40 5.24
CA GLY A 101 -19.36 0.29 4.73
C GLY A 101 -18.78 0.51 3.34
N ILE A 102 -18.64 1.75 2.90
CA ILE A 102 -17.96 2.09 1.65
C ILE A 102 -16.52 2.44 1.96
N TYR A 103 -15.61 1.76 1.25
CA TYR A 103 -14.16 1.94 1.33
C TYR A 103 -13.65 2.42 -0.03
N GLN A 104 -13.19 3.68 -0.08
CA GLN A 104 -12.58 4.24 -1.26
C GLN A 104 -11.12 3.79 -1.36
N VAL A 105 -10.75 3.28 -2.53
CA VAL A 105 -9.42 2.76 -2.83
C VAL A 105 -8.76 3.63 -3.90
N VAL A 106 -7.50 3.99 -3.68
CA VAL A 106 -6.63 4.58 -4.71
C VAL A 106 -5.52 3.59 -5.02
N ALA A 107 -5.51 3.07 -6.23
CA ALA A 107 -4.49 2.14 -6.72
C ALA A 107 -3.84 2.65 -8.02
N TYR A 108 -2.63 2.15 -8.32
CA TYR A 108 -1.86 2.54 -9.50
C TYR A 108 -1.53 1.31 -10.33
N TYR A 109 -2.40 0.95 -11.28
CA TYR A 109 -2.23 -0.26 -12.08
C TYR A 109 -1.00 -0.20 -12.98
N LEU A 110 -0.21 -1.28 -12.95
CA LEU A 110 1.06 -1.38 -13.65
C LEU A 110 0.90 -1.76 -15.12
N MET A 111 -0.17 -2.48 -15.48
CA MET A 111 -0.39 -2.99 -16.83
C MET A 111 -1.88 -3.23 -17.10
N PRO A 112 -2.30 -3.21 -18.38
CA PRO A 112 -3.67 -3.52 -18.76
C PRO A 112 -3.94 -5.03 -18.64
N SER A 113 -5.21 -5.42 -18.71
CA SER A 113 -5.65 -6.84 -18.68
C SER A 113 -5.22 -7.68 -19.89
N MET A 114 -4.46 -7.11 -20.82
CA MET A 114 -3.94 -7.86 -21.98
C MET A 114 -2.96 -8.94 -21.51
N GLY A 115 -3.34 -10.20 -21.67
CA GLY A 115 -2.53 -11.36 -21.28
C GLY A 115 -2.68 -11.80 -19.83
N GLY A 116 -3.80 -11.46 -19.19
CA GLY A 116 -4.13 -11.90 -17.84
C GLY A 116 -5.40 -11.30 -17.26
N THR A 117 -5.79 -11.79 -16.12
CA THR A 117 -6.99 -11.37 -15.39
C THR A 117 -6.60 -10.63 -14.11
N TRP A 118 -7.16 -9.43 -13.90
CA TRP A 118 -7.06 -8.70 -12.66
C TRP A 118 -8.18 -9.08 -11.70
N GLN A 119 -7.82 -9.33 -10.46
CA GLN A 119 -8.73 -9.53 -9.33
C GLN A 119 -8.34 -8.60 -8.19
N ILE A 120 -9.34 -8.01 -7.55
CA ILE A 120 -9.17 -7.22 -6.34
C ILE A 120 -9.44 -8.14 -5.15
N HIS A 121 -8.41 -8.50 -4.41
CA HIS A 121 -8.55 -9.24 -3.16
C HIS A 121 -8.93 -8.27 -2.06
N VAL A 122 -9.98 -8.61 -1.33
CA VAL A 122 -10.48 -7.84 -0.20
C VAL A 122 -10.25 -8.65 1.06
N ASP A 123 -9.42 -8.14 1.95
CA ASP A 123 -9.16 -8.75 3.25
C ASP A 123 -9.72 -7.86 4.35
N VAL A 124 -10.38 -8.46 5.33
CA VAL A 124 -10.89 -7.82 6.53
C VAL A 124 -10.28 -8.52 7.74
N ASP A 125 -9.67 -7.76 8.64
CA ASP A 125 -8.99 -8.27 9.83
C ASP A 125 -8.00 -9.43 9.51
N GLY A 126 -7.30 -9.29 8.38
CA GLY A 126 -6.34 -10.27 7.87
C GLY A 126 -6.93 -11.51 7.21
N SER A 127 -8.25 -11.59 7.04
CA SER A 127 -8.95 -12.70 6.38
C SER A 127 -9.46 -12.30 5.00
N ASN A 128 -9.16 -13.08 3.97
CA ASN A 128 -9.69 -12.83 2.63
C ASN A 128 -11.19 -13.15 2.58
N ILE A 129 -12.00 -12.12 2.30
CA ILE A 129 -13.46 -12.24 2.23
C ILE A 129 -14.00 -12.23 0.81
N ALA A 130 -13.26 -11.68 -0.16
CA ALA A 130 -13.70 -11.63 -1.55
C ALA A 130 -12.53 -11.52 -2.54
N LYS A 131 -12.81 -11.96 -3.78
CA LYS A 131 -12.00 -11.72 -4.97
C LYS A 131 -12.91 -11.16 -6.05
N LEU A 132 -12.73 -9.90 -6.39
CA LEU A 132 -13.59 -9.18 -7.31
C LEU A 132 -12.88 -9.03 -8.65
N ASP A 133 -13.45 -9.58 -9.70
CA ASP A 133 -12.89 -9.46 -11.05
C ASP A 133 -12.98 -8.02 -11.54
N THR A 134 -11.93 -7.54 -12.21
CA THR A 134 -11.91 -6.22 -12.82
C THR A 134 -11.14 -6.22 -14.14
N THR A 135 -11.44 -5.24 -14.98
CA THR A 135 -10.74 -5.02 -16.24
C THR A 135 -9.95 -3.73 -16.18
N VAL A 136 -8.65 -3.81 -16.45
CA VAL A 136 -7.76 -2.66 -16.54
C VAL A 136 -7.50 -2.36 -18.02
N SER A 137 -7.83 -1.15 -18.44
CA SER A 137 -7.58 -0.64 -19.79
C SER A 137 -6.43 0.38 -19.80
N GLY A 138 -6.11 0.92 -20.98
CA GLY A 138 -5.07 1.94 -21.14
C GLY A 138 -3.78 1.40 -21.71
N MET A 139 -2.77 2.27 -21.76
CA MET A 139 -1.48 1.99 -22.39
C MET A 139 -0.34 1.95 -21.37
N MET A 140 0.70 1.22 -21.68
CA MET A 140 1.92 1.18 -20.84
C MET A 140 2.66 2.52 -20.81
N SER A 141 2.38 3.43 -21.75
CA SER A 141 2.91 4.80 -21.78
C SER A 141 2.35 5.72 -20.69
N ASP A 142 1.28 5.31 -20.00
CA ASP A 142 0.68 6.09 -18.90
C ASP A 142 1.49 6.02 -17.61
N LYS A 143 2.60 5.29 -17.64
CA LYS A 143 3.61 5.24 -16.58
C LYS A 143 5.02 5.17 -17.15
N ILE A 144 5.98 5.57 -16.34
CA ILE A 144 7.41 5.34 -16.61
C ILE A 144 7.88 4.16 -15.78
N THR A 145 8.70 3.30 -16.36
CA THR A 145 9.41 2.25 -15.65
C THR A 145 10.91 2.49 -15.79
N LEU A 146 11.57 2.78 -14.66
CA LEU A 146 13.01 2.90 -14.56
C LEU A 146 13.59 1.66 -13.89
N ARG A 147 14.86 1.35 -14.16
CA ARG A 147 15.56 0.22 -13.55
C ARG A 147 16.73 0.70 -12.72
N GLY A 148 16.93 0.06 -11.56
CA GLY A 148 18.15 0.22 -10.79
C GLY A 148 19.35 -0.32 -11.57
N VAL A 149 20.47 0.38 -11.52
CA VAL A 149 21.76 -0.11 -12.03
C VAL A 149 22.48 -0.87 -10.93
N THR A 150 22.64 -0.24 -9.79
CA THR A 150 23.29 -0.82 -8.59
C THR A 150 22.27 -1.31 -7.56
N ASP A 151 21.03 -0.91 -7.71
CA ASP A 151 19.94 -1.34 -6.82
C ASP A 151 19.29 -2.62 -7.36
N LYS A 152 19.48 -3.67 -6.61
CA LYS A 152 18.96 -5.00 -6.90
C LYS A 152 18.14 -5.52 -5.72
N PHE A 153 17.28 -6.48 -6.00
CA PHE A 153 16.51 -7.18 -4.98
C PHE A 153 16.36 -8.65 -5.34
N LEU A 154 16.01 -9.47 -4.36
CA LEU A 154 15.80 -10.89 -4.56
C LEU A 154 14.34 -11.14 -5.01
N GLN A 155 14.18 -11.67 -6.20
CA GLN A 155 12.89 -12.08 -6.74
C GLN A 155 12.89 -13.58 -7.03
N MET A 156 12.08 -14.37 -6.32
CA MET A 156 11.98 -15.82 -6.52
C MET A 156 13.35 -16.52 -6.58
N SER A 157 14.23 -16.18 -5.63
CA SER A 157 15.62 -16.67 -5.55
C SER A 157 16.56 -16.20 -6.67
N MET A 158 16.15 -15.24 -7.48
CA MET A 158 17.00 -14.61 -8.50
C MET A 158 17.24 -13.15 -8.16
N THR A 159 18.49 -12.74 -8.25
CA THR A 159 18.86 -11.32 -8.17
C THR A 159 18.41 -10.60 -9.42
N THR A 160 17.63 -9.55 -9.27
CA THR A 160 17.15 -8.73 -10.38
C THR A 160 17.26 -7.24 -10.06
N ASN A 161 17.40 -6.42 -11.08
CA ASN A 161 17.39 -4.97 -10.93
C ASN A 161 16.00 -4.50 -10.47
N ARG A 162 15.98 -3.61 -9.49
CA ARG A 162 14.73 -3.06 -8.97
C ARG A 162 14.05 -2.20 -10.02
N PHE A 163 12.72 -2.35 -10.12
CA PHE A 163 11.89 -1.49 -10.94
C PHE A 163 11.34 -0.35 -10.09
N TYR A 164 11.39 0.86 -10.65
CA TYR A 164 10.77 2.06 -10.14
C TYR A 164 9.71 2.51 -11.13
N PHE A 165 8.54 2.86 -10.61
CA PHE A 165 7.39 3.26 -11.40
C PHE A 165 7.04 4.69 -11.08
N ILE A 166 6.88 5.52 -12.12
CA ILE A 166 6.42 6.89 -12.00
C ILE A 166 5.11 7.00 -12.73
N PHE A 167 4.09 7.42 -12.03
CA PHE A 167 2.74 7.55 -12.54
C PHE A 167 2.31 9.01 -12.61
N LYS A 168 1.58 9.35 -13.63
CA LYS A 168 0.84 10.60 -13.69
C LYS A 168 -0.28 10.58 -12.65
N ASN A 169 -0.26 11.52 -11.71
CA ASN A 169 -1.42 11.79 -10.87
C ASN A 169 -2.23 12.96 -11.42
N ASN A 170 -1.55 14.05 -11.79
CA ASN A 170 -2.13 15.19 -12.50
C ASN A 170 -1.04 15.92 -13.30
N VAL A 171 -1.34 16.33 -14.52
CA VAL A 171 -0.52 17.25 -15.32
C VAL A 171 -1.44 18.30 -15.91
N ASP A 172 -1.25 19.56 -15.52
CA ASP A 172 -2.02 20.70 -15.99
C ASP A 172 -1.09 21.66 -16.74
N VAL A 173 -1.14 21.61 -18.06
CA VAL A 173 -0.32 22.46 -18.93
C VAL A 173 -0.73 23.93 -18.81
N GLY A 174 -2.03 24.20 -18.64
CA GLY A 174 -2.53 25.59 -18.49
C GLY A 174 -2.06 26.24 -17.19
N ALA A 175 -2.02 25.47 -16.11
CA ALA A 175 -1.51 25.92 -14.81
C ALA A 175 0.02 25.73 -14.67
N ASN A 176 0.69 25.16 -15.67
CA ASN A 176 2.11 24.82 -15.59
C ASN A 176 2.46 24.01 -14.31
N SER A 177 1.63 22.99 -14.04
CA SER A 177 1.78 22.19 -12.83
C SER A 177 1.76 20.70 -13.12
N VAL A 178 2.44 19.95 -12.25
CA VAL A 178 2.48 18.49 -12.31
C VAL A 178 2.41 17.89 -10.91
N ILE A 179 1.71 16.77 -10.79
CA ILE A 179 1.77 15.88 -9.62
C ILE A 179 2.04 14.47 -10.14
N LEU A 180 3.12 13.87 -9.64
CA LEU A 180 3.53 12.50 -9.95
C LEU A 180 3.47 11.64 -8.69
N PHE A 181 3.19 10.35 -8.85
CA PHE A 181 3.31 9.34 -7.81
C PHE A 181 4.44 8.38 -8.16
N VAL A 182 5.29 8.06 -7.18
CA VAL A 182 6.46 7.19 -7.37
C VAL A 182 6.37 6.00 -6.42
N ALA A 183 6.54 4.80 -6.98
CA ALA A 183 6.63 3.56 -6.23
C ALA A 183 7.80 2.71 -6.73
N ALA A 184 8.26 1.76 -5.92
CA ALA A 184 9.26 0.78 -6.30
C ALA A 184 8.75 -0.64 -6.09
N ARG A 185 9.28 -1.59 -6.83
CA ARG A 185 9.05 -3.01 -6.60
C ARG A 185 10.00 -3.52 -5.52
N ASN A 186 9.46 -3.95 -4.39
CA ASN A 186 10.24 -4.53 -3.29
C ASN A 186 10.16 -6.07 -3.25
N SER A 187 9.07 -6.62 -3.78
CA SER A 187 8.86 -8.05 -4.03
C SER A 187 7.87 -8.25 -5.17
N LEU A 188 7.43 -9.48 -5.45
CA LEU A 188 6.36 -9.74 -6.41
C LEU A 188 5.02 -9.11 -6.01
N THR A 189 4.81 -8.97 -4.71
CA THR A 189 3.54 -8.55 -4.13
C THR A 189 3.63 -7.21 -3.39
N GLU A 190 4.81 -6.59 -3.33
CA GLU A 190 5.05 -5.40 -2.52
C GLU A 190 5.59 -4.26 -3.38
N HIS A 191 4.87 -3.15 -3.37
CA HIS A 191 5.19 -1.96 -4.14
C HIS A 191 5.12 -0.69 -3.26
N PRO A 192 6.08 -0.50 -2.34
CA PRO A 192 6.10 0.70 -1.49
C PRO A 192 6.22 1.97 -2.32
N SER A 193 5.56 3.02 -1.87
CA SER A 193 5.77 4.36 -2.39
C SER A 193 7.16 4.88 -2.01
N ILE A 194 7.78 5.66 -2.88
CA ILE A 194 9.14 6.16 -2.68
C ILE A 194 9.10 7.55 -2.10
N TYR A 195 9.58 7.67 -0.87
CA TYR A 195 9.70 8.93 -0.15
C TYR A 195 10.83 8.83 0.89
N TYR A 196 11.17 9.95 1.49
CA TYR A 196 12.18 10.01 2.56
C TYR A 196 11.85 9.06 3.72
N GLY A 197 12.82 8.22 4.05
CA GLY A 197 12.70 7.25 5.15
C GLY A 197 12.02 5.93 4.77
N GLN A 198 11.50 5.78 3.55
CA GLN A 198 10.97 4.49 3.09
C GLN A 198 12.06 3.43 3.08
N THR A 199 11.77 2.27 3.64
CA THR A 199 12.71 1.14 3.67
C THR A 199 12.47 0.21 2.49
N LEU A 200 13.56 -0.20 1.85
CA LEU A 200 13.58 -1.22 0.79
C LEU A 200 14.52 -2.35 1.19
N THR A 201 14.30 -3.55 0.63
CA THR A 201 15.14 -4.73 0.90
C THR A 201 16.00 -5.04 -0.32
N ASP A 202 17.29 -5.24 -0.15
CA ASP A 202 18.21 -5.59 -1.23
C ASP A 202 18.22 -7.11 -1.55
N GLU A 203 19.08 -7.52 -2.48
CA GLU A 203 19.23 -8.90 -2.93
C GLU A 203 19.77 -9.86 -1.86
N ASN A 204 20.34 -9.33 -0.79
CA ASN A 204 20.89 -10.11 0.33
C ASN A 204 19.91 -10.17 1.53
N GLY A 205 18.73 -9.55 1.40
CA GLY A 205 17.75 -9.41 2.46
C GLY A 205 18.07 -8.27 3.45
N ALA A 206 19.12 -7.50 3.20
CA ALA A 206 19.43 -6.33 4.02
C ALA A 206 18.53 -5.16 3.64
N THR A 207 18.08 -4.41 4.65
CA THR A 207 17.24 -3.24 4.45
C THR A 207 18.09 -1.98 4.31
N TRP A 208 17.67 -1.08 3.44
CA TRP A 208 18.23 0.26 3.32
C TRP A 208 17.12 1.30 3.23
N SER A 209 17.39 2.50 3.73
CA SER A 209 16.40 3.57 3.71
C SER A 209 16.64 4.48 2.52
N VAL A 210 15.57 4.76 1.80
CA VAL A 210 15.55 5.79 0.76
C VAL A 210 15.96 7.10 1.41
N ASN A 211 17.02 7.71 0.86
CA ASN A 211 17.46 9.03 1.30
C ASN A 211 18.06 9.09 2.71
N SER A 212 18.70 8.01 3.20
CA SER A 212 19.23 7.92 4.55
C SER A 212 20.44 8.77 4.77
N ALA A 213 21.08 9.47 4.06
CA ALA A 213 22.32 10.19 4.34
C ALA A 213 22.39 11.64 3.82
N GLY A 214 21.26 12.34 3.81
CA GLY A 214 21.20 13.73 3.32
C GLY A 214 21.12 13.87 1.80
N ASN A 215 21.11 12.77 1.07
CA ASN A 215 20.94 12.75 -0.38
C ASN A 215 19.47 12.60 -0.73
N ALA A 216 18.86 13.67 -1.17
CA ALA A 216 17.43 13.73 -1.43
C ALA A 216 17.04 12.84 -2.61
N THR A 217 16.04 11.96 -2.40
CA THR A 217 15.28 11.43 -3.53
C THR A 217 14.73 12.64 -4.30
N THR A 218 15.18 12.82 -5.52
CA THR A 218 14.68 13.89 -6.36
C THR A 218 13.90 13.34 -7.54
N VAL A 219 12.74 13.93 -7.78
CA VAL A 219 11.99 13.77 -9.01
C VAL A 219 12.07 15.08 -9.76
N SER A 220 12.45 15.02 -11.01
CA SER A 220 12.62 16.20 -11.84
C SER A 220 11.92 16.03 -13.17
N VAL A 221 11.38 17.10 -13.70
CA VAL A 221 10.80 17.18 -15.05
C VAL A 221 11.65 18.06 -15.92
N ASN A 222 11.70 17.77 -17.23
CA ASN A 222 12.51 18.54 -18.16
C ASN A 222 11.67 19.51 -18.98
N THR A 223 12.23 20.65 -19.32
CA THR A 223 11.60 21.66 -20.18
C THR A 223 11.42 21.19 -21.62
N LEU A 224 12.17 20.16 -22.04
CA LEU A 224 12.06 19.53 -23.35
C LEU A 224 11.82 18.03 -23.21
N SER A 225 10.97 17.49 -24.09
CA SER A 225 10.59 16.07 -24.04
C SER A 225 11.71 15.09 -24.38
N ASP A 226 12.77 15.56 -25.04
CA ASP A 226 13.97 14.78 -25.35
C ASP A 226 15.00 14.77 -24.22
N GLY A 227 14.73 15.45 -23.10
CA GLY A 227 15.62 15.50 -21.94
C GLY A 227 16.81 16.44 -22.07
N THR A 228 16.97 17.15 -23.18
CA THR A 228 18.09 18.08 -23.42
C THR A 228 17.92 19.45 -22.77
N GLY A 229 16.71 19.78 -22.36
CA GLY A 229 16.38 21.05 -21.69
C GLY A 229 16.81 21.08 -20.21
N THR A 230 16.28 22.06 -19.50
CA THR A 230 16.55 22.25 -18.08
C THR A 230 15.70 21.33 -17.21
N TRP A 231 16.33 20.67 -16.24
CA TRP A 231 15.62 19.86 -15.24
C TRP A 231 15.11 20.72 -14.09
N GLN A 232 13.82 20.63 -13.81
CA GLN A 232 13.14 21.32 -12.73
C GLN A 232 12.74 20.30 -11.65
N ILE A 233 13.23 20.50 -10.43
CA ILE A 233 13.00 19.58 -9.30
C ILE A 233 11.61 19.79 -8.75
N LEU A 234 10.89 18.68 -8.50
CA LEU A 234 9.60 18.67 -7.87
C LEU A 234 9.71 18.62 -6.34
N THR A 235 8.76 19.23 -5.65
CA THR A 235 8.64 19.20 -4.21
C THR A 235 7.93 17.91 -3.76
N HIS A 236 8.49 17.21 -2.78
CA HIS A 236 7.84 16.05 -2.17
C HIS A 236 6.67 16.50 -1.27
N LEU A 237 5.49 15.92 -1.51
CA LEU A 237 4.26 16.20 -0.76
C LEU A 237 3.97 15.17 0.36
N GLY A 238 4.70 14.07 0.42
CA GLY A 238 4.44 12.92 1.29
C GLY A 238 3.93 11.72 0.52
N GLY A 239 4.07 10.51 1.10
CA GLY A 239 3.50 9.27 0.56
C GLY A 239 3.88 8.91 -0.88
N GLY A 240 5.03 9.37 -1.36
CA GLY A 240 5.48 9.14 -2.73
C GLY A 240 4.94 10.12 -3.78
N TYR A 241 4.24 11.18 -3.37
CA TYR A 241 3.81 12.26 -4.26
C TYR A 241 4.83 13.36 -4.38
N TYR A 242 5.00 13.84 -5.61
CA TYR A 242 5.92 14.93 -5.97
C TYR A 242 5.19 15.94 -6.84
N SER A 243 5.28 17.21 -6.53
CA SER A 243 4.60 18.28 -7.25
C SER A 243 5.51 19.44 -7.63
N GLY A 244 5.12 20.12 -8.69
CA GLY A 244 5.71 21.38 -9.08
C GLY A 244 4.65 22.31 -9.68
N THR A 245 4.85 23.61 -9.48
CA THR A 245 4.02 24.67 -10.05
C THR A 245 4.93 25.72 -10.68
N GLY A 246 4.40 26.48 -11.65
CA GLY A 246 5.22 27.46 -12.38
C GLY A 246 6.32 26.81 -13.23
N LEU A 247 6.12 25.57 -13.62
CA LEU A 247 7.05 24.81 -14.43
C LEU A 247 7.00 25.25 -15.90
N THR A 248 8.09 25.08 -16.62
CA THR A 248 8.05 25.10 -18.08
C THR A 248 7.84 23.68 -18.57
N LEU A 249 6.61 23.33 -18.88
CA LEU A 249 6.28 22.00 -19.38
C LEU A 249 6.45 21.94 -20.90
N PRO A 250 7.04 20.84 -21.42
CA PRO A 250 7.13 20.61 -22.85
C PRO A 250 5.72 20.25 -23.38
N PRO A 251 5.50 20.31 -24.69
CA PRO A 251 4.39 19.54 -25.28
C PRO A 251 4.60 18.06 -24.96
N THR A 252 3.51 17.31 -24.87
CA THR A 252 3.59 15.87 -24.59
C THR A 252 4.59 15.14 -25.48
N PRO A 253 5.38 14.17 -24.98
CA PRO A 253 5.39 13.63 -23.62
C PRO A 253 6.27 14.46 -22.66
N LEU A 254 6.07 14.28 -21.35
CA LEU A 254 6.90 14.85 -20.30
C LEU A 254 8.10 13.95 -20.01
N ALA A 255 9.30 14.48 -20.08
CA ALA A 255 10.49 13.74 -19.62
C ALA A 255 10.63 13.87 -18.09
N VAL A 256 10.75 12.73 -17.41
CA VAL A 256 10.84 12.65 -15.95
C VAL A 256 12.06 11.84 -15.54
N LYS A 257 12.81 12.38 -14.60
CA LYS A 257 14.01 11.76 -14.01
C LYS A 257 13.75 11.49 -12.52
N LEU A 258 14.17 10.32 -12.08
CA LEU A 258 14.19 9.94 -10.68
C LEU A 258 15.64 9.70 -10.25
N GLN A 259 16.03 10.30 -9.14
CA GLN A 259 17.30 10.03 -8.46
C GLN A 259 17.00 9.55 -7.05
N VAL A 260 17.43 8.33 -6.73
CA VAL A 260 17.20 7.71 -5.43
C VAL A 260 18.55 7.39 -4.81
N ASN A 261 18.82 7.97 -3.64
CA ASN A 261 20.02 7.68 -2.84
C ASN A 261 21.30 7.65 -3.68
N LEU A 262 21.68 8.80 -4.24
CA LEU A 262 22.72 8.97 -5.24
C LEU A 262 24.08 8.33 -4.92
N GLU A 263 24.42 8.19 -3.65
CA GLU A 263 25.69 7.60 -3.22
C GLU A 263 25.70 6.08 -3.26
N VAL A 264 24.53 5.45 -3.11
CA VAL A 264 24.41 3.99 -2.93
C VAL A 264 23.75 3.32 -4.13
N LYS A 265 22.70 3.94 -4.66
CA LYS A 265 21.85 3.34 -5.70
C LYS A 265 21.69 4.29 -6.87
N THR A 266 22.00 3.80 -8.07
CA THR A 266 21.82 4.55 -9.30
C THR A 266 20.71 3.92 -10.14
N LEU A 267 19.98 4.77 -10.85
CA LEU A 267 18.97 4.37 -11.81
C LEU A 267 19.46 4.63 -13.23
N ASP A 268 19.22 3.68 -14.13
CA ASP A 268 19.23 4.00 -15.54
C ASP A 268 17.82 4.42 -15.99
N GLY A 269 17.74 5.21 -17.02
CA GLY A 269 16.47 5.66 -17.55
C GLY A 269 15.77 4.63 -18.41
N THR A 270 16.48 3.96 -19.29
CA THR A 270 15.92 3.07 -20.32
C THR A 270 17.01 2.20 -20.97
N ALA A 271 16.59 1.18 -21.70
CA ALA A 271 17.46 0.43 -22.60
C ALA A 271 17.96 1.37 -23.71
N GLY A 272 19.13 1.96 -23.53
CA GLY A 272 19.73 2.92 -24.48
C GLY A 272 20.53 4.02 -23.79
N GLY A 273 20.69 3.98 -22.47
CA GLY A 273 21.54 4.90 -21.71
C GLY A 273 20.90 6.24 -21.36
N GLN A 274 19.60 6.40 -21.56
CA GLN A 274 18.87 7.56 -21.09
C GLN A 274 18.61 7.43 -19.58
N VAL A 275 18.92 8.46 -18.82
CA VAL A 275 18.71 8.53 -17.37
C VAL A 275 17.30 9.01 -16.98
N TYR A 276 16.37 9.04 -17.90
CA TYR A 276 15.00 9.49 -17.71
C TYR A 276 14.03 8.64 -18.53
N GLY A 277 12.75 8.68 -18.17
CA GLY A 277 11.67 8.14 -18.98
C GLY A 277 10.72 9.25 -19.45
N THR A 278 9.83 8.93 -20.37
CA THR A 278 8.82 9.86 -20.88
C THR A 278 7.42 9.41 -20.50
N LEU A 279 6.58 10.37 -20.15
CA LEU A 279 5.21 10.18 -19.69
C LEU A 279 4.25 10.95 -20.61
N ALA A 280 3.27 10.25 -21.18
CA ALA A 280 2.19 10.88 -21.91
C ALA A 280 1.21 11.59 -20.96
N TYR A 281 0.59 12.72 -21.37
CA TYR A 281 -0.39 13.45 -20.57
C TYR A 281 -1.39 14.24 -21.42
#